data_2a7b0c9f50de4df95696fc8d2ca5eb25
#
_entry.id   2a7b0c9f50de4df95696fc8d2ca5eb25
#
_cell.length_a   1.000
_cell.length_b   1.000
_cell.length_c   1.000
_cell.angle_alpha   90.00
_cell.angle_beta   90.00
_cell.angle_gamma   90.00
#
_symmetry.space_group_name_H-M   'P 1'
#
loop_
_entity.id
_entity.type
_entity.pdbx_description
1 polymer ?
#
loop_
_entity_poly.entity_id
_entity_poly.type
_entity_poly.pdbx_seq_one_letter_code
_entity_poly.pdbx_strand_id
1 'polypeptide(L)'
;MLRITEITCEHQARPLAIATQHPRFSWKLESDEKDTVQTAYRIQVWTSENQLIWDSGHVERRHTYDIVYEGTVLKSAERYTYQIQVWDNHGNTATSGIQRFETAYYQTNDWKACWIEPDPLPQLPENPLPKAQEIWNECLMAMMRGEQPRYYMDGDIWDTLPTEPYDPPVRFRRIFDLEEKPEYAKVFLTAHGIYSLSVNGQKVPGTLLMPGFTTYDRRLKYQAYDITDFLKTGTNALSVTVADGWYKGKIALGKGCEYGEVPGLLMQMEVWNPDGTRTQFCSDEAFTYSYDGPIRYADLFLGECVDARKDDGDPSEVSYQAEDWKPVIAAPGDRYNSEILTAQNAPEIEVYAEIPAKEILMTPKGETVVDFGQNMAGTVRVEISAKEGE
;
A
#
# COMPACT_ATOMS: atom_id res chain seq x y z
N MET A 1 19.15 -34.87 6.80
CA MET A 1 18.96 -34.33 5.39
C MET A 1 19.13 -32.83 5.47
N LEU A 2 20.01 -32.24 4.65
CA LEU A 2 20.21 -30.77 4.57
C LEU A 2 19.09 -30.11 3.74
N ARG A 3 18.54 -28.99 4.21
CA ARG A 3 17.50 -28.20 3.52
C ARG A 3 17.80 -26.71 3.60
N ILE A 4 17.42 -25.99 2.56
CA ILE A 4 17.47 -24.53 2.50
C ILE A 4 16.08 -24.00 2.78
N THR A 5 15.94 -23.10 3.76
CA THR A 5 14.66 -22.52 4.19
C THR A 5 14.75 -21.00 4.25
N GLU A 6 13.63 -20.33 4.41
CA GLU A 6 13.51 -18.88 4.57
C GLU A 6 14.39 -18.09 3.58
N ILE A 7 14.27 -18.41 2.30
CA ILE A 7 15.04 -17.75 1.25
C ILE A 7 14.49 -16.36 0.98
N THR A 8 15.34 -15.35 1.01
CA THR A 8 14.95 -13.95 0.80
C THR A 8 15.89 -13.25 -0.18
N CYS A 9 15.34 -12.25 -0.84
CA CYS A 9 16.06 -11.24 -1.60
C CYS A 9 15.70 -9.86 -1.04
N GLU A 10 16.69 -9.05 -0.63
CA GLU A 10 16.50 -7.81 0.11
C GLU A 10 15.57 -7.99 1.33
N HIS A 11 15.77 -9.09 2.08
CA HIS A 11 15.01 -9.49 3.27
C HIS A 11 13.51 -9.77 3.04
N GLN A 12 13.07 -9.89 1.78
CA GLN A 12 11.70 -10.20 1.39
C GLN A 12 11.65 -11.55 0.66
N ALA A 13 10.57 -12.31 0.86
CA ALA A 13 10.44 -13.64 0.25
C ALA A 13 10.22 -13.57 -1.28
N ARG A 14 9.46 -12.64 -1.77
CA ARG A 14 9.15 -12.43 -3.19
C ARG A 14 8.96 -10.94 -3.48
N PRO A 15 10.01 -10.13 -3.42
CA PRO A 15 9.88 -8.70 -3.62
C PRO A 15 9.46 -8.37 -5.06
N LEU A 16 8.48 -7.48 -5.21
CA LEU A 16 7.95 -7.01 -6.49
C LEU A 16 8.63 -5.75 -7.02
N ALA A 17 9.44 -5.06 -6.18
CA ALA A 17 10.08 -3.81 -6.56
C ALA A 17 11.37 -3.54 -5.78
N ILE A 18 12.44 -4.24 -6.12
CA ILE A 18 13.77 -4.00 -5.52
C ILE A 18 14.39 -2.73 -6.10
N ALA A 19 14.72 -1.77 -5.22
CA ALA A 19 15.28 -0.48 -5.61
C ALA A 19 16.78 -0.49 -5.91
N THR A 20 17.48 -1.59 -5.66
CA THR A 20 18.92 -1.69 -5.88
C THR A 20 19.26 -2.58 -7.07
N GLN A 21 20.28 -2.19 -7.83
CA GLN A 21 20.85 -3.02 -8.92
C GLN A 21 21.77 -4.14 -8.42
N HIS A 22 22.11 -4.13 -7.13
CA HIS A 22 22.92 -5.14 -6.45
C HIS A 22 22.16 -5.74 -5.26
N PRO A 23 21.07 -6.50 -5.50
CA PRO A 23 20.29 -7.09 -4.42
C PRO A 23 21.10 -8.12 -3.63
N ARG A 24 20.70 -8.30 -2.37
CA ARG A 24 21.32 -9.25 -1.44
C ARG A 24 20.42 -10.46 -1.25
N PHE A 25 21.02 -11.63 -1.28
CA PHE A 25 20.36 -12.90 -1.04
C PHE A 25 20.69 -13.42 0.35
N SER A 26 19.69 -14.00 1.01
CA SER A 26 19.85 -14.62 2.33
C SER A 26 19.01 -15.88 2.42
N TRP A 27 19.43 -16.84 3.25
CA TRP A 27 18.70 -18.09 3.50
C TRP A 27 19.04 -18.66 4.86
N LYS A 28 18.21 -19.59 5.35
CA LYS A 28 18.50 -20.42 6.52
C LYS A 28 18.73 -21.86 6.11
N LEU A 29 19.41 -22.61 6.96
CA LEU A 29 19.67 -24.03 6.78
C LEU A 29 18.99 -24.82 7.90
N GLU A 30 18.40 -25.94 7.54
CA GLU A 30 17.94 -26.98 8.47
C GLU A 30 18.63 -28.29 8.16
N SER A 31 19.01 -29.06 9.17
CA SER A 31 19.62 -30.36 9.05
C SER A 31 19.18 -31.29 10.18
N ASP A 32 19.05 -32.59 9.86
CA ASP A 32 18.83 -33.65 10.84
C ASP A 32 20.14 -34.02 11.57
N GLU A 33 21.30 -33.53 11.10
CA GLU A 33 22.62 -33.78 11.67
C GLU A 33 23.01 -32.61 12.60
N LYS A 34 23.62 -32.94 13.74
CA LYS A 34 24.10 -31.92 14.69
C LYS A 34 25.35 -31.24 14.13
N ASP A 35 25.56 -30.00 14.59
CA ASP A 35 26.75 -29.20 14.25
C ASP A 35 26.95 -29.00 12.73
N THR A 36 25.86 -29.00 11.99
CA THR A 36 25.86 -28.71 10.55
C THR A 36 26.16 -27.25 10.30
N VAL A 37 27.18 -26.98 9.49
CA VAL A 37 27.61 -25.64 9.09
C VAL A 37 27.82 -25.61 7.59
N GLN A 38 27.34 -24.56 6.92
CA GLN A 38 27.63 -24.32 5.51
C GLN A 38 29.13 -24.17 5.31
N THR A 39 29.66 -24.81 4.29
CA THR A 39 31.06 -24.68 3.84
C THR A 39 31.16 -23.86 2.56
N ALA A 40 30.17 -24.00 1.66
CA ALA A 40 30.16 -23.31 0.38
C ALA A 40 28.73 -23.05 -0.10
N TYR A 41 28.61 -22.13 -1.05
CA TYR A 41 27.36 -21.87 -1.80
C TYR A 41 27.63 -21.61 -3.28
N ARG A 42 26.59 -21.69 -4.08
CA ARG A 42 26.49 -21.20 -5.46
C ARG A 42 25.14 -20.55 -5.66
N ILE A 43 25.13 -19.36 -6.25
CA ILE A 43 23.90 -18.64 -6.61
C ILE A 43 23.89 -18.44 -8.12
N GLN A 44 22.78 -18.76 -8.73
CA GLN A 44 22.56 -18.52 -10.15
C GLN A 44 21.32 -17.63 -10.33
N VAL A 45 21.38 -16.66 -11.24
CA VAL A 45 20.30 -15.72 -11.53
C VAL A 45 20.03 -15.68 -13.02
N TRP A 46 18.75 -15.75 -13.38
CA TRP A 46 18.28 -15.75 -14.77
C TRP A 46 17.26 -14.62 -15.01
N THR A 47 17.19 -14.15 -16.24
CA THR A 47 16.09 -13.32 -16.73
C THR A 47 14.79 -14.13 -16.84
N SER A 48 13.66 -13.45 -17.08
CA SER A 48 12.37 -14.07 -17.38
C SER A 48 12.41 -14.98 -18.62
N GLU A 49 13.35 -14.73 -19.55
CA GLU A 49 13.59 -15.53 -20.77
C GLU A 49 14.54 -16.71 -20.53
N ASN A 50 14.84 -17.06 -19.27
CA ASN A 50 15.77 -18.10 -18.87
C ASN A 50 17.24 -17.88 -19.32
N GLN A 51 17.65 -16.64 -19.61
CA GLN A 51 19.04 -16.32 -19.85
C GLN A 51 19.79 -16.23 -18.53
N LEU A 52 20.84 -17.00 -18.34
CA LEU A 52 21.73 -16.89 -17.17
C LEU A 52 22.51 -15.57 -17.23
N ILE A 53 22.35 -14.74 -16.21
CA ILE A 53 22.99 -13.42 -16.12
C ILE A 53 24.00 -13.32 -14.98
N TRP A 54 23.98 -14.29 -14.06
CA TRP A 54 24.96 -14.40 -13.02
C TRP A 54 25.07 -15.84 -12.50
N ASP A 55 26.29 -16.26 -12.28
CA ASP A 55 26.66 -17.48 -11.60
C ASP A 55 27.84 -17.18 -10.68
N SER A 56 27.63 -17.24 -9.37
CA SER A 56 28.71 -16.99 -8.41
C SER A 56 29.83 -18.04 -8.48
N GLY A 57 29.60 -19.16 -9.16
CA GLY A 57 30.43 -20.34 -9.03
C GLY A 57 30.35 -20.95 -7.64
N HIS A 58 31.25 -21.89 -7.35
CA HIS A 58 31.40 -22.51 -6.04
C HIS A 58 32.20 -21.55 -5.13
N VAL A 59 31.55 -20.91 -4.16
CA VAL A 59 32.17 -19.95 -3.24
C VAL A 59 32.33 -20.60 -1.85
N GLU A 60 33.57 -20.82 -1.41
CA GLU A 60 33.87 -21.33 -0.07
C GLU A 60 33.61 -20.26 0.99
N ARG A 61 32.42 -20.27 1.59
CA ARG A 61 31.98 -19.29 2.58
C ARG A 61 30.89 -19.86 3.50
N ARG A 62 30.99 -19.55 4.79
CA ARG A 62 30.01 -19.97 5.80
C ARG A 62 28.78 -19.05 5.90
N HIS A 63 28.88 -17.81 5.39
CA HIS A 63 27.79 -16.84 5.47
C HIS A 63 26.60 -17.28 4.60
N THR A 64 25.39 -17.10 5.14
CA THR A 64 24.11 -17.43 4.50
C THR A 64 23.22 -16.20 4.38
N TYR A 65 23.75 -15.00 4.60
CA TYR A 65 23.01 -13.76 4.60
C TYR A 65 23.77 -12.63 3.90
N ASP A 66 23.03 -11.69 3.34
CA ASP A 66 23.54 -10.49 2.68
C ASP A 66 24.59 -10.76 1.58
N ILE A 67 24.39 -11.85 0.81
CA ILE A 67 25.25 -12.16 -0.33
C ILE A 67 24.85 -11.27 -1.50
N VAL A 68 25.75 -10.35 -1.86
CA VAL A 68 25.50 -9.35 -2.90
C VAL A 68 25.53 -9.97 -4.28
N TYR A 69 24.55 -9.58 -5.10
CA TYR A 69 24.55 -9.86 -6.54
C TYR A 69 25.66 -9.07 -7.25
N GLU A 70 26.50 -9.76 -7.98
CA GLU A 70 27.65 -9.21 -8.72
C GLU A 70 27.57 -9.51 -10.22
N GLY A 71 26.37 -9.79 -10.74
CA GLY A 71 26.14 -10.07 -12.16
C GLY A 71 26.01 -8.82 -13.03
N THR A 72 25.41 -9.02 -14.20
CA THR A 72 25.12 -7.90 -15.11
C THR A 72 24.11 -6.93 -14.52
N VAL A 73 24.18 -5.66 -14.92
CA VAL A 73 23.25 -4.61 -14.43
C VAL A 73 21.80 -5.03 -14.66
N LEU A 74 21.03 -5.01 -13.59
CA LEU A 74 19.60 -5.32 -13.63
C LEU A 74 18.82 -4.18 -14.29
N LYS A 75 17.82 -4.51 -15.07
CA LYS A 75 16.93 -3.52 -15.74
C LYS A 75 15.78 -3.12 -14.83
N SER A 76 15.22 -1.94 -15.06
CA SER A 76 14.04 -1.42 -14.37
C SER A 76 12.79 -2.24 -14.68
N ALA A 77 11.95 -2.45 -13.66
CA ALA A 77 10.65 -3.11 -13.73
C ALA A 77 10.66 -4.50 -14.40
N GLU A 78 11.76 -5.25 -14.24
CA GLU A 78 11.94 -6.57 -14.83
C GLU A 78 11.84 -7.69 -13.78
N ARG A 79 11.53 -8.89 -14.27
CA ARG A 79 11.40 -10.11 -13.47
C ARG A 79 12.66 -10.98 -13.61
N TYR A 80 13.12 -11.51 -12.48
CA TYR A 80 14.27 -12.39 -12.41
C TYR A 80 13.95 -13.61 -11.58
N THR A 81 14.64 -14.69 -11.87
CA THR A 81 14.61 -15.91 -11.06
C THR A 81 16.00 -16.23 -10.54
N TYR A 82 16.07 -16.90 -9.40
CA TYR A 82 17.34 -17.34 -8.85
C TYR A 82 17.21 -18.69 -8.13
N GLN A 83 18.34 -19.36 -8.01
CA GLN A 83 18.46 -20.62 -7.29
C GLN A 83 19.74 -20.63 -6.47
N ILE A 84 19.68 -21.22 -5.29
CA ILE A 84 20.79 -21.34 -4.36
C ILE A 84 21.11 -22.81 -4.16
N GLN A 85 22.39 -23.15 -4.26
CA GLN A 85 22.93 -24.45 -3.90
C GLN A 85 23.93 -24.27 -2.76
N VAL A 86 23.92 -25.18 -1.79
CA VAL A 86 24.80 -25.13 -0.61
C VAL A 86 25.46 -26.47 -0.35
N TRP A 87 26.61 -26.42 0.29
CA TRP A 87 27.37 -27.57 0.79
C TRP A 87 27.62 -27.39 2.28
N ASP A 88 27.61 -28.48 3.03
CA ASP A 88 27.87 -28.47 4.47
C ASP A 88 29.21 -29.20 4.81
N ASN A 89 29.56 -29.16 6.10
CA ASN A 89 30.77 -29.78 6.64
C ASN A 89 30.68 -31.30 6.75
N HIS A 90 29.51 -31.90 6.49
CA HIS A 90 29.32 -33.37 6.45
C HIS A 90 29.35 -33.92 5.01
N GLY A 91 29.57 -33.07 4.04
CA GLY A 91 29.59 -33.45 2.61
C GLY A 91 28.20 -33.50 1.97
N ASN A 92 27.14 -33.04 2.65
CA ASN A 92 25.83 -32.97 2.07
C ASN A 92 25.67 -31.73 1.18
N THR A 93 24.78 -31.85 0.20
CA THR A 93 24.42 -30.76 -0.71
C THR A 93 22.91 -30.58 -0.72
N ALA A 94 22.46 -29.34 -0.75
CA ALA A 94 21.06 -28.98 -0.94
C ALA A 94 20.92 -27.91 -2.02
N THR A 95 19.85 -27.98 -2.79
CA THR A 95 19.51 -26.97 -3.80
C THR A 95 18.09 -26.45 -3.53
N SER A 96 17.90 -25.14 -3.56
CA SER A 96 16.60 -24.52 -3.37
C SER A 96 15.67 -24.78 -4.56
N GLY A 97 14.37 -24.62 -4.36
CA GLY A 97 13.47 -24.34 -5.47
C GLY A 97 13.85 -23.01 -6.16
N ILE A 98 13.33 -22.80 -7.36
CA ILE A 98 13.48 -21.53 -8.07
C ILE A 98 12.71 -20.45 -7.31
N GLN A 99 13.39 -19.36 -6.99
CA GLN A 99 12.86 -18.18 -6.35
C GLN A 99 12.70 -17.04 -7.36
N ARG A 100 11.91 -16.02 -7.02
CA ARG A 100 11.68 -14.85 -7.88
C ARG A 100 11.99 -13.58 -7.11
N PHE A 101 12.47 -12.59 -7.84
CA PHE A 101 12.47 -11.19 -7.42
C PHE A 101 12.23 -10.30 -8.63
N GLU A 102 11.74 -9.09 -8.35
CA GLU A 102 11.47 -8.11 -9.39
C GLU A 102 12.07 -6.77 -9.02
N THR A 103 12.42 -6.01 -10.03
CA THR A 103 13.07 -4.71 -9.86
C THR A 103 12.04 -3.58 -9.87
N ALA A 104 12.38 -2.53 -9.16
CA ALA A 104 11.70 -1.25 -9.17
C ALA A 104 12.05 -0.44 -10.43
N TYR A 105 11.47 0.74 -10.57
CA TYR A 105 11.99 1.76 -11.48
C TYR A 105 13.26 2.39 -10.88
N TYR A 106 14.33 2.39 -11.65
CA TYR A 106 15.63 2.91 -11.20
C TYR A 106 15.86 4.38 -11.59
N GLN A 107 15.12 4.87 -12.58
CA GLN A 107 15.27 6.20 -13.11
C GLN A 107 13.93 6.91 -13.23
N THR A 108 13.95 8.23 -13.11
CA THR A 108 12.76 9.07 -13.29
C THR A 108 12.10 8.85 -14.66
N ASN A 109 12.90 8.64 -15.71
CA ASN A 109 12.40 8.41 -17.06
C ASN A 109 11.70 7.05 -17.28
N ASP A 110 11.77 6.15 -16.31
CA ASP A 110 11.03 4.89 -16.35
C ASP A 110 9.52 5.12 -16.13
N TRP A 111 9.17 6.19 -15.41
CA TRP A 111 7.80 6.63 -15.26
C TRP A 111 7.32 7.33 -16.54
N LYS A 112 6.25 6.80 -17.14
CA LYS A 112 5.50 7.42 -18.26
C LYS A 112 4.19 8.03 -17.76
N ALA A 113 3.76 7.62 -16.58
CA ALA A 113 2.61 8.17 -15.89
C ALA A 113 2.84 9.64 -15.50
N CYS A 114 1.79 10.42 -15.47
CA CYS A 114 1.79 11.74 -14.86
C CYS A 114 0.97 11.72 -13.56
N TRP A 115 1.28 12.64 -12.66
CA TRP A 115 0.42 12.90 -11.52
C TRP A 115 -0.93 13.42 -11.99
N ILE A 116 -2.00 12.83 -11.47
CA ILE A 116 -3.36 13.27 -11.72
C ILE A 116 -4.03 13.72 -10.42
N GLU A 117 -4.82 14.77 -10.53
CA GLU A 117 -5.52 15.42 -9.42
C GLU A 117 -6.99 15.63 -9.75
N PRO A 118 -7.86 15.71 -8.75
CA PRO A 118 -9.20 16.25 -8.92
C PRO A 118 -9.16 17.79 -9.00
N ASP A 119 -10.22 18.40 -9.50
CA ASP A 119 -10.44 19.82 -9.23
C ASP A 119 -10.52 20.03 -7.71
N PRO A 120 -9.85 21.06 -7.18
CA PRO A 120 -10.00 21.40 -5.77
C PRO A 120 -11.46 21.63 -5.42
N LEU A 121 -11.89 21.08 -4.28
CA LEU A 121 -13.21 21.40 -3.76
C LEU A 121 -13.32 22.93 -3.52
N PRO A 122 -14.48 23.53 -3.81
CA PRO A 122 -14.72 24.91 -3.44
C PRO A 122 -14.46 25.08 -1.94
N GLN A 123 -13.67 26.10 -1.57
CA GLN A 123 -13.51 26.44 -0.16
C GLN A 123 -14.88 26.77 0.42
N LEU A 124 -15.31 25.97 1.39
CA LEU A 124 -16.54 26.27 2.12
C LEU A 124 -16.36 27.59 2.89
N PRO A 125 -17.38 28.48 2.92
CA PRO A 125 -17.27 29.79 3.52
C PRO A 125 -16.93 29.80 5.03
N GLU A 126 -17.23 28.72 5.73
CA GLU A 126 -16.82 28.47 7.11
C GLU A 126 -16.44 27.01 7.27
N ASN A 127 -15.17 26.81 7.57
CA ASN A 127 -14.64 25.49 7.88
C ASN A 127 -14.98 25.14 9.34
N PRO A 128 -15.86 24.17 9.63
CA PRO A 128 -16.15 23.77 11.01
C PRO A 128 -14.98 23.06 11.71
N LEU A 129 -13.97 22.58 10.96
CA LEU A 129 -12.78 21.94 11.53
C LEU A 129 -11.98 22.82 12.51
N PRO A 130 -11.84 24.16 12.36
CA PRO A 130 -11.14 24.96 13.36
C PRO A 130 -11.71 24.75 14.76
N LYS A 131 -13.02 24.66 14.90
CA LYS A 131 -13.65 24.48 16.21
C LYS A 131 -13.40 23.07 16.77
N ALA A 132 -13.57 22.03 15.96
CA ALA A 132 -13.24 20.65 16.35
C ALA A 132 -11.76 20.52 16.67
N GLN A 133 -10.89 21.19 15.93
CA GLN A 133 -9.45 21.22 16.17
C GLN A 133 -9.07 21.98 17.44
N GLU A 134 -9.71 23.08 17.74
CA GLU A 134 -9.53 23.81 19.02
C GLU A 134 -9.92 22.92 20.20
N ILE A 135 -11.07 22.29 20.14
CA ILE A 135 -11.57 21.34 21.14
C ILE A 135 -10.56 20.20 21.33
N TRP A 136 -10.07 19.59 20.24
CA TRP A 136 -9.08 18.51 20.31
C TRP A 136 -7.77 18.99 20.93
N ASN A 137 -7.29 20.17 20.57
CA ASN A 137 -6.07 20.74 21.14
C ASN A 137 -6.22 21.02 22.64
N GLU A 138 -7.37 21.51 23.06
CA GLU A 138 -7.68 21.72 24.49
C GLU A 138 -7.73 20.39 25.24
N CYS A 139 -8.35 19.35 24.68
CA CYS A 139 -8.38 18.00 25.25
C CYS A 139 -6.97 17.44 25.44
N LEU A 140 -6.14 17.57 24.42
CA LEU A 140 -4.77 17.05 24.45
C LEU A 140 -3.92 17.83 25.46
N MET A 141 -4.04 19.14 25.53
CA MET A 141 -3.34 19.95 26.52
C MET A 141 -3.80 19.64 27.94
N ALA A 142 -5.07 19.35 28.15
CA ALA A 142 -5.61 18.89 29.42
C ALA A 142 -5.02 17.52 29.83
N MET A 143 -4.98 16.56 28.89
CA MET A 143 -4.34 15.26 29.12
C MET A 143 -2.85 15.40 29.46
N MET A 144 -2.11 16.27 28.77
CA MET A 144 -0.69 16.53 29.09
C MET A 144 -0.48 17.15 30.47
N ARG A 145 -1.47 17.87 31.00
CA ARG A 145 -1.47 18.40 32.38
C ARG A 145 -1.95 17.37 33.41
N GLY A 146 -2.33 16.16 32.99
CA GLY A 146 -2.91 15.14 33.87
C GLY A 146 -4.35 15.43 34.28
N GLU A 147 -5.03 16.33 33.58
CA GLU A 147 -6.44 16.67 33.78
C GLU A 147 -7.30 15.72 32.92
N GLN A 148 -8.49 15.37 33.42
CA GLN A 148 -9.45 14.67 32.55
C GLN A 148 -10.10 15.70 31.60
N PRO A 149 -10.00 15.50 30.27
CA PRO A 149 -10.62 16.42 29.34
C PRO A 149 -12.14 16.34 29.48
N ARG A 150 -12.79 17.48 29.63
CA ARG A 150 -14.24 17.61 29.83
C ARG A 150 -15.07 16.97 28.72
N TYR A 151 -14.51 16.88 27.53
CA TYR A 151 -15.18 16.45 26.29
C TYR A 151 -15.43 14.96 26.18
N TYR A 152 -14.74 14.12 26.96
CA TYR A 152 -15.07 12.69 27.03
C TYR A 152 -16.38 12.40 27.76
N MET A 153 -16.96 13.39 28.41
CA MET A 153 -18.12 13.21 29.30
C MET A 153 -19.41 13.84 28.75
N ASP A 154 -19.31 14.80 27.86
CA ASP A 154 -20.47 15.51 27.32
C ASP A 154 -20.60 15.15 25.84
N GLY A 155 -21.74 14.63 25.41
CA GLY A 155 -22.02 14.22 24.02
C GLY A 155 -21.85 15.33 22.96
N ASP A 156 -21.57 16.55 23.41
CA ASP A 156 -21.48 17.76 22.60
C ASP A 156 -20.36 17.76 21.54
N ILE A 157 -19.32 16.91 21.67
CA ILE A 157 -18.29 16.81 20.62
C ILE A 157 -18.86 16.22 19.34
N TRP A 158 -19.69 15.21 19.47
CA TRP A 158 -20.27 14.52 18.31
C TRP A 158 -21.25 15.41 17.56
N ASP A 159 -21.92 16.33 18.28
CA ASP A 159 -22.81 17.33 17.68
C ASP A 159 -22.04 18.44 16.95
N THR A 160 -20.72 18.58 17.19
CA THR A 160 -19.86 19.58 16.53
C THR A 160 -19.04 19.01 15.38
N LEU A 161 -19.03 17.68 15.19
CA LEU A 161 -18.42 17.07 14.00
C LEU A 161 -19.25 17.44 12.76
N PRO A 162 -18.60 17.73 11.63
CA PRO A 162 -19.32 18.07 10.41
C PRO A 162 -20.24 16.91 10.00
N THR A 163 -21.54 17.17 9.96
CA THR A 163 -22.54 16.22 9.41
C THR A 163 -22.60 16.28 7.89
N GLU A 164 -22.04 17.31 7.29
CA GLU A 164 -21.98 17.52 5.85
C GLU A 164 -20.65 17.05 5.25
N PRO A 165 -20.62 16.73 3.95
CA PRO A 165 -19.43 16.27 3.26
C PRO A 165 -18.33 17.33 3.30
N TYR A 166 -17.34 17.06 4.10
CA TYR A 166 -16.21 17.92 4.32
C TYR A 166 -14.95 17.19 3.86
N ASP A 167 -14.36 17.63 2.77
CA ASP A 167 -13.22 16.99 2.14
C ASP A 167 -13.34 15.45 2.07
N PRO A 168 -14.33 14.92 1.32
CA PRO A 168 -14.44 13.48 1.16
C PRO A 168 -13.19 12.92 0.46
N PRO A 169 -12.83 11.66 0.70
CA PRO A 169 -11.83 10.98 -0.12
C PRO A 169 -12.16 11.07 -1.59
N VAL A 170 -11.16 11.31 -2.42
CA VAL A 170 -11.34 11.29 -3.86
C VAL A 170 -11.28 9.86 -4.37
N ARG A 171 -12.22 9.49 -5.23
CA ARG A 171 -12.26 8.21 -5.93
C ARG A 171 -11.82 8.42 -7.37
N PHE A 172 -10.69 7.86 -7.78
CA PHE A 172 -10.22 7.84 -9.16
C PHE A 172 -10.66 6.54 -9.83
N ARG A 173 -11.01 6.60 -11.11
CA ARG A 173 -11.46 5.44 -11.88
C ARG A 173 -10.89 5.44 -13.29
N ARG A 174 -10.53 4.25 -13.79
CA ARG A 174 -10.17 4.02 -15.18
C ARG A 174 -10.82 2.75 -15.70
N ILE A 175 -11.33 2.81 -16.92
CA ILE A 175 -11.73 1.65 -17.73
C ILE A 175 -10.66 1.44 -18.80
N PHE A 176 -10.37 0.17 -19.10
CA PHE A 176 -9.43 -0.22 -20.15
C PHE A 176 -9.76 -1.62 -20.66
N ASP A 177 -9.35 -1.90 -21.90
CA ASP A 177 -9.58 -3.19 -22.53
C ASP A 177 -8.28 -3.98 -22.69
N LEU A 178 -8.37 -5.29 -22.53
CA LEU A 178 -7.30 -6.25 -22.80
C LEU A 178 -7.79 -7.22 -23.88
N GLU A 179 -7.02 -7.40 -24.94
CA GLU A 179 -7.35 -8.33 -26.01
C GLU A 179 -7.37 -9.77 -25.52
N GLU A 180 -6.44 -10.11 -24.63
CA GLU A 180 -6.30 -11.43 -23.99
C GLU A 180 -6.04 -11.28 -22.48
N LYS A 181 -6.30 -12.34 -21.71
CA LYS A 181 -5.88 -12.38 -20.30
C LYS A 181 -4.34 -12.33 -20.26
N PRO A 182 -3.75 -11.40 -19.49
CA PRO A 182 -2.30 -11.26 -19.44
C PRO A 182 -1.63 -12.48 -18.81
N GLU A 183 -0.41 -12.78 -19.24
CA GLU A 183 0.45 -13.74 -18.55
C GLU A 183 0.84 -13.21 -17.16
N TYR A 184 1.12 -11.92 -17.08
CA TYR A 184 1.50 -11.24 -15.86
C TYR A 184 1.13 -9.76 -15.94
N ALA A 185 0.72 -9.17 -14.82
CA ALA A 185 0.47 -7.74 -14.72
C ALA A 185 0.89 -7.20 -13.35
N LYS A 186 1.62 -6.10 -13.36
CA LYS A 186 2.10 -5.41 -12.17
C LYS A 186 1.74 -3.93 -12.22
N VAL A 187 1.22 -3.39 -11.13
CA VAL A 187 0.96 -1.96 -10.99
C VAL A 187 1.92 -1.36 -9.99
N PHE A 188 2.55 -0.25 -10.37
CA PHE A 188 3.30 0.64 -9.49
C PHE A 188 2.39 1.81 -9.14
N LEU A 189 2.27 2.12 -7.85
CA LEU A 189 1.28 3.06 -7.35
C LEU A 189 1.80 3.85 -6.16
N THR A 190 1.49 5.15 -6.14
CA THR A 190 1.63 6.02 -4.98
C THR A 190 0.59 7.13 -5.01
N ALA A 191 0.40 7.81 -3.88
CA ALA A 191 -0.55 8.90 -3.78
C ALA A 191 -0.07 9.99 -2.80
N HIS A 192 -0.60 11.18 -2.99
CA HIS A 192 -0.59 12.23 -1.99
C HIS A 192 -1.83 12.08 -1.10
N GLY A 193 -1.68 11.28 -0.05
CA GLY A 193 -2.73 10.78 0.83
C GLY A 193 -2.48 9.32 1.19
N ILE A 194 -3.46 8.64 1.75
CA ILE A 194 -3.49 7.17 1.87
C ILE A 194 -4.48 6.62 0.85
N TYR A 195 -4.14 5.48 0.26
CA TYR A 195 -4.96 4.93 -0.81
C TYR A 195 -5.41 3.50 -0.58
N SER A 196 -6.49 3.13 -1.26
CA SER A 196 -6.87 1.74 -1.49
C SER A 196 -7.10 1.51 -2.98
N LEU A 197 -6.65 0.36 -3.49
CA LEU A 197 -6.79 -0.04 -4.88
C LEU A 197 -7.78 -1.21 -4.98
N SER A 198 -8.72 -1.11 -5.92
CA SER A 198 -9.61 -2.20 -6.31
C SER A 198 -9.59 -2.39 -7.82
N VAL A 199 -9.72 -3.63 -8.28
CA VAL A 199 -9.76 -4.01 -9.70
C VAL A 199 -10.90 -5.00 -9.91
N ASN A 200 -11.78 -4.72 -10.87
CA ASN A 200 -12.92 -5.58 -11.22
C ASN A 200 -13.76 -6.04 -10.01
N GLY A 201 -14.07 -5.13 -9.07
CA GLY A 201 -14.87 -5.39 -7.88
C GLY A 201 -14.10 -6.10 -6.75
N GLN A 202 -12.79 -6.22 -6.85
CA GLN A 202 -11.96 -6.89 -5.84
C GLN A 202 -10.89 -5.96 -5.29
N LYS A 203 -10.81 -5.85 -3.97
CA LYS A 203 -9.76 -5.07 -3.31
C LYS A 203 -8.40 -5.76 -3.44
N VAL A 204 -7.40 -5.01 -3.90
CA VAL A 204 -6.01 -5.50 -3.96
C VAL A 204 -5.42 -5.50 -2.55
N PRO A 205 -4.88 -6.63 -2.07
CA PRO A 205 -4.25 -6.71 -0.75
C PRO A 205 -2.96 -5.86 -0.69
N GLY A 206 -2.46 -5.60 0.53
CA GLY A 206 -1.23 -4.84 0.75
C GLY A 206 -1.38 -3.32 0.62
N THR A 207 -2.60 -2.80 0.41
CA THR A 207 -2.84 -1.34 0.26
C THR A 207 -3.18 -0.64 1.58
N LEU A 208 -3.12 -1.33 2.73
CA LEU A 208 -3.48 -0.75 4.02
C LEU A 208 -2.50 0.36 4.43
N LEU A 209 -3.01 1.57 4.64
CA LEU A 209 -2.24 2.76 5.04
C LEU A 209 -1.08 3.13 4.08
N MET A 210 -1.13 2.70 2.82
CA MET A 210 -0.10 3.04 1.83
C MET A 210 -0.35 4.44 1.24
N PRO A 211 0.72 5.15 0.85
CA PRO A 211 2.13 4.73 0.72
C PRO A 211 2.93 4.74 2.03
N GLY A 212 2.30 4.94 3.17
CA GLY A 212 2.94 5.05 4.47
C GLY A 212 3.46 6.46 4.76
N PHE A 213 3.86 6.71 6.01
CA PHE A 213 4.36 8.00 6.43
C PHE A 213 5.85 8.16 6.08
N THR A 214 6.16 9.26 5.38
CA THR A 214 7.52 9.73 5.13
C THR A 214 7.55 11.26 5.18
N THR A 215 8.71 11.87 5.11
CA THR A 215 8.82 13.31 4.87
C THR A 215 8.61 13.55 3.37
N TYR A 216 7.36 13.78 2.97
CA TYR A 216 6.93 13.73 1.55
C TYR A 216 7.66 14.71 0.62
N ASP A 217 8.14 15.84 1.13
CA ASP A 217 8.98 16.78 0.38
C ASP A 217 10.43 16.30 0.17
N ARG A 218 10.81 15.15 0.78
CA ARG A 218 12.14 14.54 0.69
C ARG A 218 12.10 13.13 0.13
N ARG A 219 11.03 12.39 0.44
CA ARG A 219 10.86 11.00 0.03
C ARG A 219 9.39 10.64 -0.02
N LEU A 220 8.98 10.13 -1.16
CA LEU A 220 7.68 9.51 -1.32
C LEU A 220 7.88 8.06 -1.76
N LYS A 221 7.30 7.12 -1.04
CA LYS A 221 7.36 5.71 -1.39
C LYS A 221 6.29 5.36 -2.40
N TYR A 222 6.61 4.49 -3.33
CA TYR A 222 5.63 3.80 -4.17
C TYR A 222 5.66 2.31 -3.92
N GLN A 223 4.53 1.65 -4.11
CA GLN A 223 4.35 0.22 -3.95
C GLN A 223 4.21 -0.45 -5.32
N ALA A 224 4.44 -1.77 -5.36
CA ALA A 224 4.20 -2.59 -6.52
C ALA A 224 3.30 -3.76 -6.14
N TYR A 225 2.24 -3.99 -6.93
CA TYR A 225 1.28 -5.06 -6.69
C TYR A 225 1.17 -5.97 -7.91
N ASP A 226 1.18 -7.27 -7.70
CA ASP A 226 0.78 -8.24 -8.72
C ASP A 226 -0.75 -8.25 -8.80
N ILE A 227 -1.27 -7.85 -9.95
CA ILE A 227 -2.70 -7.77 -10.21
C ILE A 227 -3.17 -8.74 -11.31
N THR A 228 -2.33 -9.70 -11.67
CA THR A 228 -2.59 -10.66 -12.75
C THR A 228 -3.92 -11.37 -12.62
N ASP A 229 -4.21 -11.86 -11.42
CA ASP A 229 -5.43 -12.64 -11.16
C ASP A 229 -6.70 -11.80 -11.11
N PHE A 230 -6.57 -10.48 -10.97
CA PHE A 230 -7.70 -9.54 -10.99
C PHE A 230 -8.14 -9.17 -12.41
N LEU A 231 -7.29 -9.41 -13.42
CA LEU A 231 -7.52 -9.01 -14.81
C LEU A 231 -8.17 -10.11 -15.63
N LYS A 232 -8.95 -9.70 -16.62
CA LYS A 232 -9.64 -10.59 -17.56
C LYS A 232 -9.56 -10.07 -19.00
N THR A 233 -9.82 -10.94 -19.96
CA THR A 233 -10.04 -10.55 -21.37
C THR A 233 -11.22 -9.60 -21.48
N GLY A 234 -11.14 -8.63 -22.37
CA GLY A 234 -12.13 -7.59 -22.60
C GLY A 234 -12.03 -6.45 -21.61
N THR A 235 -13.14 -5.85 -21.28
CA THR A 235 -13.19 -4.63 -20.45
C THR A 235 -12.88 -4.92 -18.99
N ASN A 236 -11.97 -4.13 -18.45
CA ASN A 236 -11.56 -4.10 -17.04
C ASN A 236 -11.79 -2.69 -16.49
N ALA A 237 -11.98 -2.61 -15.17
CA ALA A 237 -12.08 -1.36 -14.46
C ALA A 237 -11.18 -1.41 -13.21
N LEU A 238 -10.54 -0.31 -12.89
CA LEU A 238 -9.85 -0.12 -11.63
C LEU A 238 -10.32 1.17 -10.96
N SER A 239 -10.28 1.17 -9.64
CA SER A 239 -10.55 2.36 -8.83
C SER A 239 -9.52 2.50 -7.72
N VAL A 240 -9.08 3.73 -7.50
CA VAL A 240 -8.21 4.11 -6.40
C VAL A 240 -8.91 5.17 -5.58
N THR A 241 -9.20 4.86 -4.32
CA THR A 241 -9.71 5.84 -3.37
C THR A 241 -8.53 6.42 -2.60
N VAL A 242 -8.41 7.75 -2.58
CA VAL A 242 -7.36 8.48 -1.86
C VAL A 242 -7.98 9.34 -0.79
N ALA A 243 -7.65 9.06 0.48
CA ALA A 243 -8.03 9.84 1.64
C ALA A 243 -6.84 10.71 2.12
N ASP A 244 -7.11 11.63 3.02
CA ASP A 244 -6.15 12.66 3.46
C ASP A 244 -4.81 12.09 3.94
N GLY A 245 -4.83 11.01 4.74
CA GLY A 245 -3.63 10.36 5.27
C GLY A 245 -2.73 11.33 6.03
N TRP A 246 -1.42 11.15 5.91
CA TRP A 246 -0.43 12.08 6.51
C TRP A 246 -0.07 13.24 5.58
N TYR A 247 -0.48 13.20 4.30
CA TYR A 247 -0.14 14.26 3.35
C TYR A 247 -0.97 15.52 3.58
N LYS A 248 -2.29 15.36 3.59
CA LYS A 248 -3.27 16.41 3.77
C LYS A 248 -3.87 16.40 5.18
N GLY A 249 -4.02 15.23 5.77
CA GLY A 249 -4.64 15.04 7.07
C GLY A 249 -3.83 15.62 8.22
N LYS A 250 -4.41 15.51 9.39
CA LYS A 250 -3.79 16.00 10.62
C LYS A 250 -2.63 15.12 11.04
N ILE A 251 -1.52 15.73 11.46
CA ILE A 251 -0.38 15.06 12.05
C ILE A 251 -0.20 15.56 13.48
N ALA A 252 -0.43 14.68 14.46
CA ALA A 252 -0.33 14.97 15.88
C ALA A 252 -1.05 16.27 16.26
N LEU A 253 -0.34 17.28 16.77
CA LEU A 253 -0.85 18.61 17.13
C LEU A 253 -0.92 19.58 15.95
N GLY A 254 -0.50 19.18 14.76
CA GLY A 254 -0.48 20.01 13.56
C GLY A 254 -1.89 20.39 13.09
N LYS A 255 -1.94 21.34 12.15
CA LYS A 255 -3.20 21.85 11.60
C LYS A 255 -3.76 21.01 10.45
N GLY A 256 -3.00 20.03 9.95
CA GLY A 256 -3.24 19.38 8.67
C GLY A 256 -2.62 20.15 7.50
N CYS A 257 -2.69 19.57 6.31
CA CYS A 257 -2.11 20.10 5.08
C CYS A 257 -0.60 20.41 5.18
N GLU A 258 0.13 19.65 6.01
CA GLU A 258 1.56 19.90 6.25
C GLU A 258 2.39 19.76 4.98
N TYR A 259 1.99 18.89 4.06
CA TYR A 259 2.69 18.63 2.79
C TYR A 259 1.92 19.12 1.56
N GLY A 260 0.61 19.29 1.67
CA GLY A 260 -0.22 19.79 0.58
C GLY A 260 -1.71 19.65 0.84
N GLU A 261 -2.51 20.35 0.01
CA GLU A 261 -3.96 20.47 0.18
C GLU A 261 -4.74 19.59 -0.82
N VAL A 262 -4.12 19.21 -1.94
CA VAL A 262 -4.78 18.49 -3.01
C VAL A 262 -4.28 17.05 -3.06
N PRO A 263 -5.18 16.05 -2.93
CA PRO A 263 -4.80 14.66 -3.11
C PRO A 263 -4.40 14.39 -4.56
N GLY A 264 -3.37 13.58 -4.75
CA GLY A 264 -2.89 13.21 -6.08
C GLY A 264 -2.66 11.72 -6.21
N LEU A 265 -2.69 11.23 -7.43
CA LEU A 265 -2.43 9.82 -7.77
C LEU A 265 -1.37 9.74 -8.85
N LEU A 266 -0.40 8.86 -8.67
CA LEU A 266 0.56 8.44 -9.69
C LEU A 266 0.52 6.92 -9.80
N MET A 267 0.17 6.40 -10.98
CA MET A 267 0.03 4.98 -11.24
C MET A 267 0.60 4.60 -12.60
N GLN A 268 1.37 3.52 -12.64
CA GLN A 268 1.80 2.91 -13.90
C GLN A 268 1.66 1.39 -13.80
N MET A 269 0.88 0.81 -14.70
CA MET A 269 0.65 -0.62 -14.79
C MET A 269 1.39 -1.19 -16.01
N GLU A 270 2.15 -2.25 -15.77
CA GLU A 270 2.85 -3.02 -16.77
C GLU A 270 2.12 -4.35 -16.99
N VAL A 271 1.79 -4.65 -18.23
CA VAL A 271 1.06 -5.85 -18.63
C VAL A 271 1.91 -6.64 -19.62
N TRP A 272 2.26 -7.86 -19.29
CA TRP A 272 2.94 -8.82 -20.17
C TRP A 272 1.91 -9.72 -20.83
N ASN A 273 1.80 -9.60 -22.13
CA ASN A 273 0.84 -10.37 -22.93
C ASN A 273 1.40 -11.76 -23.29
N PRO A 274 0.53 -12.75 -23.57
CA PRO A 274 0.95 -14.11 -23.95
C PRO A 274 1.80 -14.16 -25.21
N ASP A 275 1.70 -13.18 -26.10
CA ASP A 275 2.52 -13.05 -27.32
C ASP A 275 3.94 -12.50 -27.06
N GLY A 276 4.27 -12.21 -25.79
CA GLY A 276 5.54 -11.62 -25.36
C GLY A 276 5.61 -10.11 -25.48
N THR A 277 4.55 -9.44 -25.93
CA THR A 277 4.50 -7.98 -25.95
C THR A 277 4.21 -7.41 -24.56
N ARG A 278 4.55 -6.13 -24.36
CA ARG A 278 4.31 -5.40 -23.11
C ARG A 278 3.43 -4.18 -23.39
N THR A 279 2.35 -4.08 -22.66
CA THR A 279 1.42 -2.93 -22.72
C THR A 279 1.51 -2.15 -21.41
N GLN A 280 1.42 -0.83 -21.49
CA GLN A 280 1.43 0.05 -20.32
C GLN A 280 0.11 0.82 -20.21
N PHE A 281 -0.38 0.97 -18.99
CA PHE A 281 -1.48 1.86 -18.65
C PHE A 281 -1.01 2.80 -17.54
N CYS A 282 -1.10 4.09 -17.79
CA CYS A 282 -0.58 5.13 -16.91
C CYS A 282 -1.70 5.97 -16.32
N SER A 283 -1.45 6.61 -15.19
CA SER A 283 -2.29 7.73 -14.76
C SER A 283 -2.12 8.87 -15.78
N ASP A 284 -3.22 9.20 -16.43
CA ASP A 284 -3.34 10.16 -17.51
C ASP A 284 -4.80 10.67 -17.62
N GLU A 285 -5.10 11.41 -18.68
CA GLU A 285 -6.41 11.99 -18.96
C GLU A 285 -7.55 10.94 -19.15
N ALA A 286 -7.23 9.66 -19.26
CA ALA A 286 -8.25 8.60 -19.35
C ALA A 286 -8.85 8.24 -17.98
N PHE A 287 -8.33 8.82 -16.90
CA PHE A 287 -8.96 8.71 -15.59
C PHE A 287 -10.09 9.71 -15.40
N THR A 288 -11.07 9.31 -14.60
CA THR A 288 -12.10 10.20 -14.06
C THR A 288 -12.05 10.16 -12.54
N TYR A 289 -12.66 11.16 -11.90
CA TYR A 289 -12.75 11.21 -10.44
C TYR A 289 -14.13 11.62 -9.95
N SER A 290 -14.42 11.26 -8.70
CA SER A 290 -15.56 11.75 -7.94
C SER A 290 -15.20 11.91 -6.46
N TYR A 291 -15.75 12.93 -5.82
CA TYR A 291 -15.77 13.08 -4.37
C TYR A 291 -17.03 12.50 -3.73
N ASP A 292 -17.99 12.09 -4.55
CA ASP A 292 -19.21 11.50 -4.04
C ASP A 292 -19.00 10.02 -3.70
N GLY A 293 -19.67 9.54 -2.67
CA GLY A 293 -19.51 8.19 -2.12
C GLY A 293 -19.88 8.13 -0.66
N PRO A 294 -19.86 6.94 -0.05
CA PRO A 294 -20.28 6.75 1.34
C PRO A 294 -19.34 7.40 2.36
N ILE A 295 -18.04 7.45 2.11
CA ILE A 295 -17.07 8.06 3.02
C ILE A 295 -17.10 9.57 2.80
N ARG A 296 -17.60 10.32 3.78
CA ARG A 296 -17.77 11.79 3.70
C ARG A 296 -16.59 12.54 4.29
N TYR A 297 -15.78 11.86 5.07
CA TYR A 297 -14.59 12.37 5.72
C TYR A 297 -13.73 11.20 6.19
N ALA A 298 -12.41 11.29 6.06
CA ALA A 298 -11.49 10.30 6.60
C ALA A 298 -10.12 10.91 6.91
N ASP A 299 -9.78 10.94 8.20
CA ASP A 299 -8.49 11.42 8.72
C ASP A 299 -7.99 10.46 9.80
N LEU A 300 -6.68 10.21 9.84
CA LEU A 300 -6.09 9.25 10.77
C LEU A 300 -6.22 9.66 12.24
N PHE A 301 -6.33 10.95 12.53
CA PHE A 301 -6.42 11.47 13.90
C PHE A 301 -7.82 11.92 14.28
N LEU A 302 -8.63 12.32 13.32
CA LEU A 302 -9.97 12.82 13.58
C LEU A 302 -11.06 11.76 13.33
N GLY A 303 -10.71 10.65 12.70
CA GLY A 303 -11.63 9.54 12.45
C GLY A 303 -12.29 9.59 11.07
N GLU A 304 -13.40 8.91 10.92
CA GLU A 304 -14.11 8.69 9.67
C GLU A 304 -15.60 8.99 9.84
N CYS A 305 -16.19 9.66 8.85
CA CYS A 305 -17.63 9.85 8.74
C CYS A 305 -18.15 9.09 7.52
N VAL A 306 -19.11 8.19 7.75
CA VAL A 306 -19.69 7.34 6.70
C VAL A 306 -21.20 7.58 6.65
N ASP A 307 -21.71 7.91 5.45
CA ASP A 307 -23.14 7.94 5.16
C ASP A 307 -23.50 6.77 4.23
N ALA A 308 -24.00 5.69 4.79
CA ALA A 308 -24.36 4.49 4.04
C ALA A 308 -25.49 4.72 3.00
N ARG A 309 -26.25 5.81 3.09
CA ARG A 309 -27.26 6.17 2.10
C ARG A 309 -26.65 6.62 0.78
N LYS A 310 -25.38 7.01 0.80
CA LYS A 310 -24.56 7.40 -0.36
C LYS A 310 -23.72 6.25 -0.92
N ASP A 311 -23.97 5.04 -0.46
CA ASP A 311 -23.34 3.84 -1.03
C ASP A 311 -23.93 3.61 -2.43
N ASP A 312 -23.12 3.88 -3.44
CA ASP A 312 -23.43 3.80 -4.86
C ASP A 312 -22.78 2.57 -5.53
N GLY A 313 -22.20 1.67 -4.74
CA GLY A 313 -21.52 0.46 -5.19
C GLY A 313 -20.01 0.60 -5.35
N ASP A 314 -19.40 -0.40 -5.98
CA ASP A 314 -17.93 -0.44 -6.15
C ASP A 314 -17.51 0.20 -7.49
N PRO A 315 -16.81 1.33 -7.48
CA PRO A 315 -16.34 1.98 -8.69
C PRO A 315 -15.35 1.16 -9.52
N SER A 316 -14.78 0.11 -8.97
CA SER A 316 -13.91 -0.80 -9.72
C SER A 316 -14.66 -1.86 -10.51
N GLU A 317 -15.99 -1.97 -10.37
CA GLU A 317 -16.79 -2.82 -11.24
C GLU A 317 -16.97 -2.19 -12.62
N VAL A 318 -16.91 -3.02 -13.66
CA VAL A 318 -17.14 -2.58 -15.05
C VAL A 318 -18.56 -2.06 -15.25
N SER A 319 -19.53 -2.64 -14.54
CA SER A 319 -20.95 -2.28 -14.58
C SER A 319 -21.30 -0.98 -13.84
N TYR A 320 -20.38 -0.46 -13.03
CA TYR A 320 -20.61 0.75 -12.25
C TYR A 320 -20.89 1.96 -13.14
N GLN A 321 -21.93 2.71 -12.82
CA GLN A 321 -22.34 3.91 -13.57
C GLN A 321 -21.58 5.13 -13.03
N ALA A 322 -20.73 5.72 -13.87
CA ALA A 322 -19.88 6.86 -13.52
C ALA A 322 -20.26 8.12 -14.34
N GLU A 323 -21.53 8.33 -14.62
CA GLU A 323 -22.01 9.38 -15.54
C GLU A 323 -21.67 10.79 -15.05
N ASP A 324 -21.67 11.01 -13.73
CA ASP A 324 -21.38 12.31 -13.10
C ASP A 324 -19.90 12.48 -12.73
N TRP A 325 -19.05 11.53 -13.07
CA TRP A 325 -17.62 11.62 -12.78
C TRP A 325 -16.93 12.63 -13.69
N LYS A 326 -16.03 13.40 -13.12
CA LYS A 326 -15.31 14.45 -13.81
C LYS A 326 -13.97 13.95 -14.37
N PRO A 327 -13.47 14.54 -15.47
CA PRO A 327 -12.10 14.27 -15.93
C PRO A 327 -11.09 14.77 -14.90
N VAL A 328 -10.01 14.02 -14.73
CA VAL A 328 -8.87 14.43 -13.89
C VAL A 328 -8.10 15.58 -14.51
N ILE A 329 -7.32 16.28 -13.69
CA ILE A 329 -6.36 17.29 -14.13
C ILE A 329 -4.97 16.68 -14.04
N ALA A 330 -4.17 16.79 -15.11
CA ALA A 330 -2.75 16.51 -15.03
C ALA A 330 -2.09 17.60 -14.17
N ALA A 331 -1.44 17.20 -13.09
CA ALA A 331 -0.76 18.15 -12.21
C ALA A 331 0.35 18.89 -12.96
N PRO A 332 0.55 20.19 -12.71
CA PRO A 332 1.66 20.94 -13.27
C PRO A 332 3.00 20.23 -13.05
N GLY A 333 3.85 20.14 -14.09
CA GLY A 333 5.07 19.35 -14.05
C GLY A 333 6.13 19.79 -13.03
N ASP A 334 6.00 21.00 -12.47
CA ASP A 334 6.84 21.55 -11.41
C ASP A 334 6.26 21.36 -9.99
N ARG A 335 4.99 20.93 -9.87
CA ARG A 335 4.32 20.77 -8.57
C ARG A 335 4.91 19.63 -7.78
N TYR A 336 5.25 18.52 -8.44
CA TYR A 336 5.75 17.31 -7.81
C TYR A 336 7.08 16.88 -8.42
N ASN A 337 8.05 16.64 -7.56
CA ASN A 337 9.37 16.20 -7.97
C ASN A 337 9.44 14.67 -7.94
N SER A 338 9.36 14.02 -9.11
CA SER A 338 9.43 12.56 -9.23
C SER A 338 10.79 11.97 -8.79
N GLU A 339 11.85 12.77 -8.67
CA GLU A 339 13.15 12.31 -8.17
C GLU A 339 13.12 11.88 -6.71
N ILE A 340 12.11 12.33 -5.95
CA ILE A 340 11.90 11.89 -4.57
C ILE A 340 11.26 10.49 -4.45
N LEU A 341 10.78 9.92 -5.55
CA LEU A 341 10.13 8.61 -5.57
C LEU A 341 11.12 7.49 -5.23
N THR A 342 10.74 6.65 -4.31
CA THR A 342 11.51 5.46 -3.93
C THR A 342 10.60 4.24 -3.78
N ALA A 343 11.06 3.07 -4.23
CA ALA A 343 10.27 1.86 -4.02
C ALA A 343 10.15 1.52 -2.52
N GLN A 344 9.02 0.95 -2.15
CA GLN A 344 8.79 0.40 -0.81
C GLN A 344 9.85 -0.67 -0.50
N ASN A 345 10.56 -0.52 0.59
CA ASN A 345 11.62 -1.42 1.04
C ASN A 345 11.36 -2.03 2.41
N ALA A 346 10.17 -1.83 2.96
CA ALA A 346 9.72 -2.41 4.21
C ALA A 346 8.51 -3.32 3.95
N PRO A 347 8.22 -4.27 4.84
CA PRO A 347 6.99 -5.06 4.75
C PRO A 347 5.75 -4.18 4.69
N GLU A 348 4.73 -4.67 4.00
CA GLU A 348 3.41 -4.06 3.96
C GLU A 348 2.73 -4.17 5.33
N ILE A 349 1.77 -3.26 5.58
CA ILE A 349 0.93 -3.36 6.77
C ILE A 349 -0.20 -4.32 6.43
N GLU A 350 -0.30 -5.40 7.21
CA GLU A 350 -1.27 -6.46 7.00
C GLU A 350 -2.13 -6.70 8.25
N VAL A 351 -3.32 -7.23 8.03
CA VAL A 351 -4.14 -7.78 9.11
C VAL A 351 -3.53 -9.12 9.51
N TYR A 352 -2.77 -9.13 10.59
CA TYR A 352 -2.10 -10.34 11.09
C TYR A 352 -3.07 -11.34 11.70
N ALA A 353 -4.07 -10.87 12.43
CA ALA A 353 -5.09 -11.69 13.09
C ALA A 353 -6.38 -10.91 13.31
N GLU A 354 -7.50 -11.62 13.30
CA GLU A 354 -8.78 -11.12 13.81
C GLU A 354 -8.99 -11.71 15.22
N ILE A 355 -9.20 -10.82 16.19
CA ILE A 355 -9.37 -11.20 17.59
C ILE A 355 -10.83 -10.93 17.99
N PRO A 356 -11.63 -11.96 18.26
CA PRO A 356 -13.01 -11.79 18.71
C PRO A 356 -13.06 -11.17 20.10
N ALA A 357 -14.11 -10.38 20.35
CA ALA A 357 -14.40 -9.90 21.68
C ALA A 357 -14.52 -11.08 22.68
N LYS A 358 -13.80 -10.98 23.78
CA LYS A 358 -13.83 -11.98 24.86
C LYS A 358 -15.07 -11.81 25.75
N GLU A 359 -15.36 -10.57 26.11
CA GLU A 359 -16.55 -10.22 26.88
C GLU A 359 -16.96 -8.76 26.66
N ILE A 360 -18.23 -8.47 26.94
CA ILE A 360 -18.77 -7.11 26.99
C ILE A 360 -19.19 -6.86 28.43
N LEU A 361 -18.66 -5.83 29.05
CA LEU A 361 -18.91 -5.51 30.44
C LEU A 361 -19.36 -4.06 30.63
N MET A 362 -20.06 -3.82 31.71
CA MET A 362 -20.50 -2.50 32.11
C MET A 362 -19.62 -2.00 33.26
N THR A 363 -19.02 -0.81 33.10
CA THR A 363 -18.25 -0.20 34.18
C THR A 363 -19.17 0.30 35.30
N PRO A 364 -18.66 0.55 36.53
CA PRO A 364 -19.44 1.17 37.61
C PRO A 364 -20.02 2.55 37.24
N LYS A 365 -19.48 3.20 36.20
CA LYS A 365 -19.98 4.48 35.66
C LYS A 365 -21.06 4.32 34.60
N GLY A 366 -21.43 3.08 34.24
CA GLY A 366 -22.43 2.79 33.22
C GLY A 366 -21.89 2.77 31.79
N GLU A 367 -20.57 2.74 31.58
CA GLU A 367 -19.95 2.66 30.25
C GLU A 367 -19.91 1.21 29.77
N THR A 368 -20.22 0.98 28.51
CA THR A 368 -20.06 -0.33 27.86
C THR A 368 -18.60 -0.48 27.37
N VAL A 369 -17.92 -1.51 27.83
CA VAL A 369 -16.55 -1.83 27.44
C VAL A 369 -16.51 -3.20 26.78
N VAL A 370 -15.86 -3.27 25.63
CA VAL A 370 -15.58 -4.51 24.91
C VAL A 370 -14.15 -4.94 25.23
N ASP A 371 -14.00 -6.06 25.94
CA ASP A 371 -12.70 -6.63 26.28
C ASP A 371 -12.27 -7.68 25.24
N PHE A 372 -11.14 -7.46 24.59
CA PHE A 372 -10.53 -8.43 23.67
C PHE A 372 -9.53 -9.36 24.35
N GLY A 373 -9.30 -9.21 25.66
CA GLY A 373 -8.46 -10.08 26.47
C GLY A 373 -6.96 -9.87 26.31
N GLN A 374 -6.52 -8.92 25.49
CA GLN A 374 -5.11 -8.54 25.32
C GLN A 374 -4.96 -7.11 24.83
N ASN A 375 -3.80 -6.53 25.09
CA ASN A 375 -3.40 -5.26 24.48
C ASN A 375 -2.95 -5.50 23.04
N MET A 376 -3.41 -4.66 22.10
CA MET A 376 -3.10 -4.77 20.68
C MET A 376 -3.09 -3.40 19.99
N ALA A 377 -2.38 -3.32 18.89
CA ALA A 377 -2.54 -2.24 17.91
C ALA A 377 -3.41 -2.76 16.76
N GLY A 378 -4.48 -2.06 16.43
CA GLY A 378 -5.41 -2.52 15.39
C GLY A 378 -6.59 -1.58 15.22
N THR A 379 -7.56 -2.04 14.45
CA THR A 379 -8.85 -1.39 14.23
C THR A 379 -9.96 -2.35 14.64
N VAL A 380 -11.17 -1.83 14.89
CA VAL A 380 -12.31 -2.64 15.25
C VAL A 380 -13.18 -2.94 14.03
N ARG A 381 -13.70 -4.18 13.98
CA ARG A 381 -14.75 -4.58 13.05
C ARG A 381 -16.03 -4.79 13.86
N VAL A 382 -17.08 -4.04 13.51
CA VAL A 382 -18.38 -4.12 14.16
C VAL A 382 -19.44 -4.47 13.12
N GLU A 383 -20.25 -5.47 13.43
CA GLU A 383 -21.46 -5.79 12.66
C GLU A 383 -22.66 -5.21 13.40
N ILE A 384 -23.36 -4.28 12.77
CA ILE A 384 -24.48 -3.56 13.36
C ILE A 384 -25.76 -3.91 12.59
N SER A 385 -26.81 -4.26 13.33
CA SER A 385 -28.17 -4.33 12.82
C SER A 385 -29.04 -3.39 13.65
N ALA A 386 -29.44 -2.29 13.05
CA ALA A 386 -30.20 -1.22 13.72
C ALA A 386 -31.33 -0.74 12.81
N LYS A 387 -32.33 -0.07 13.41
CA LYS A 387 -33.34 0.64 12.63
C LYS A 387 -32.84 2.04 12.29
N GLU A 388 -33.47 2.65 11.28
CA GLU A 388 -33.20 4.04 10.93
C GLU A 388 -33.39 4.97 12.16
N GLY A 389 -32.34 5.72 12.51
CA GLY A 389 -32.34 6.65 13.64
C GLY A 389 -31.89 6.07 14.99
N GLU A 390 -31.50 4.80 15.04
CA GLU A 390 -30.91 4.17 16.25
C GLU A 390 -29.39 4.36 16.27
#